data_ac62c9e6e61b827a96891203618cff29
#
_entry.id   ac62c9e6e61b827a96891203618cff29
#
_cell.length_a   1.000
_cell.length_b   1.000
_cell.length_c   1.000
_cell.angle_alpha   90.00
_cell.angle_beta   90.00
_cell.angle_gamma   90.00
#
_symmetry.space_group_name_H-M   'P 1'
#
loop_
_entity.id
_entity.type
_entity.pdbx_description
1 polymer ?
#
loop_
_entity_poly.entity_id
_entity_poly.type
_entity_poly.pdbx_seq_one_letter_code
_entity_poly.pdbx_strand_id
1 'polypeptide(L)'
;MTIYEYSTIYNMNRSLLKDNSNMKENEYDNGYIERETVGSNPPELPQIRVSVFENYYATQPLGDVDLIKWCKTAKFKEQVIAFRTTSNEKVRQRIKRNLPCITPSGIFKTRSRDGLVQHTGFICIDIDHKDNGVFGPEWFEKKKLVAKTFDSLLCASMSISGNGLYLIFRIAHPDMH
;
A
#
# COMPACT_ATOMS: atom_id res chain seq x y z
N MET A 1 -0.81 -9.17 20.89
CA MET A 1 -1.41 -8.49 19.72
C MET A 1 -0.30 -8.27 18.71
N THR A 2 -0.33 -9.04 17.65
CA THR A 2 0.82 -9.22 16.74
C THR A 2 0.89 -8.05 15.76
N ILE A 3 2.05 -7.40 15.66
CA ILE A 3 2.33 -6.18 14.86
C ILE A 3 2.17 -6.43 13.32
N TYR A 4 1.78 -7.63 12.90
CA TYR A 4 1.72 -8.07 11.51
C TYR A 4 0.44 -7.75 10.73
N GLU A 5 -0.60 -7.27 11.39
CA GLU A 5 -1.91 -7.07 10.72
C GLU A 5 -2.10 -5.71 10.04
N TYR A 6 -1.03 -4.95 9.81
CA TYR A 6 -1.17 -3.52 9.52
C TYR A 6 -1.17 -3.14 8.04
N SER A 7 -0.86 -4.06 7.15
CA SER A 7 -1.02 -3.82 5.73
C SER A 7 -2.09 -4.78 5.20
N THR A 8 -3.24 -4.24 4.86
CA THR A 8 -4.33 -5.02 4.29
C THR A 8 -4.47 -4.64 2.84
N ILE A 9 -4.32 -5.62 1.94
CA ILE A 9 -4.59 -5.45 0.52
C ILE A 9 -6.05 -5.77 0.31
N TYR A 10 -6.79 -4.79 -0.19
CA TYR A 10 -8.21 -4.90 -0.46
C TYR A 10 -8.46 -4.96 -1.96
N ASN A 11 -9.52 -5.67 -2.34
CA ASN A 11 -10.12 -5.63 -3.68
C ASN A 11 -9.21 -5.98 -4.89
N MET A 12 -8.10 -6.68 -4.68
CA MET A 12 -7.27 -7.14 -5.81
C MET A 12 -8.04 -8.00 -6.82
N ASN A 13 -9.07 -8.71 -6.36
CA ASN A 13 -9.84 -9.60 -7.23
C ASN A 13 -11.02 -8.94 -7.94
N ARG A 14 -11.53 -7.79 -7.46
CA ARG A 14 -12.75 -7.18 -8.04
C ARG A 14 -12.47 -6.19 -9.17
N SER A 15 -11.46 -5.34 -9.07
CA SER A 15 -11.25 -4.29 -10.06
C SER A 15 -10.38 -4.73 -11.25
N LEU A 16 -9.46 -5.68 -11.05
CA LEU A 16 -8.62 -6.21 -12.12
C LEU A 16 -9.31 -7.32 -12.94
N LEU A 17 -10.40 -7.91 -12.43
CA LEU A 17 -11.18 -8.95 -13.10
C LEU A 17 -12.45 -8.44 -13.81
N LYS A 18 -12.82 -7.16 -13.63
CA LYS A 18 -14.00 -6.59 -14.32
C LYS A 18 -13.84 -6.43 -15.83
N ASP A 19 -12.64 -6.58 -16.37
CA ASP A 19 -12.41 -6.55 -17.84
C ASP A 19 -12.64 -7.90 -18.54
N ASN A 20 -12.97 -8.97 -17.80
CA ASN A 20 -13.33 -10.27 -18.39
C ASN A 20 -14.69 -10.77 -17.88
N SER A 21 -15.72 -10.41 -18.63
CA SER A 21 -17.00 -11.13 -18.90
C SER A 21 -17.80 -11.74 -17.74
N ASN A 22 -19.06 -11.33 -17.68
CA ASN A 22 -20.25 -12.10 -17.28
C ASN A 22 -20.09 -13.12 -16.13
N MET A 23 -20.24 -12.68 -14.90
CA MET A 23 -20.63 -13.57 -13.80
C MET A 23 -21.82 -13.00 -13.03
N LYS A 24 -22.85 -13.85 -12.88
CA LYS A 24 -24.08 -13.58 -12.14
C LYS A 24 -23.77 -13.38 -10.65
N GLU A 25 -24.39 -12.37 -10.07
CA GLU A 25 -24.39 -12.10 -8.64
C GLU A 25 -25.09 -13.24 -7.88
N ASN A 26 -24.42 -13.81 -6.88
CA ASN A 26 -25.06 -14.60 -5.86
C ASN A 26 -24.72 -14.00 -4.48
N GLU A 27 -25.74 -13.92 -3.64
CA GLU A 27 -25.76 -13.36 -2.28
C GLU A 27 -24.67 -13.94 -1.37
N TYR A 28 -24.14 -13.08 -0.51
CA TYR A 28 -23.05 -13.41 0.43
C TYR A 28 -23.59 -13.72 1.82
N ASP A 29 -23.31 -14.94 2.26
CA ASP A 29 -23.31 -15.32 3.66
C ASP A 29 -21.85 -15.37 4.17
N ASN A 30 -21.67 -15.08 5.48
CA ASN A 30 -20.42 -14.97 6.19
C ASN A 30 -19.70 -16.34 6.29
N GLY A 31 -18.83 -16.65 5.34
CA GLY A 31 -18.00 -17.84 5.41
C GLY A 31 -16.78 -17.72 4.52
N TYR A 32 -15.60 -18.01 5.07
CA TYR A 32 -14.42 -18.30 4.27
C TYR A 32 -14.74 -19.48 3.36
N ILE A 33 -14.86 -19.24 2.08
CA ILE A 33 -14.97 -20.31 1.09
C ILE A 33 -13.56 -20.59 0.59
N GLU A 34 -12.92 -21.63 1.09
CA GLU A 34 -11.84 -22.31 0.39
C GLU A 34 -12.45 -22.90 -0.88
N ARG A 35 -12.15 -22.29 -2.03
CA ARG A 35 -12.47 -22.92 -3.31
C ARG A 35 -11.33 -23.83 -3.68
N GLU A 36 -11.55 -25.11 -3.61
CA GLU A 36 -10.75 -26.08 -4.34
C GLU A 36 -10.92 -25.80 -5.85
N THR A 37 -9.96 -25.13 -6.45
CA THR A 37 -9.87 -25.00 -7.90
C THR A 37 -9.07 -26.17 -8.45
N VAL A 38 -9.77 -27.12 -9.00
CA VAL A 38 -9.17 -28.19 -9.82
C VAL A 38 -8.48 -27.56 -11.02
N GLY A 39 -7.17 -27.58 -11.04
CA GLY A 39 -6.38 -27.70 -12.28
C GLY A 39 -6.08 -26.45 -13.10
N SER A 40 -6.26 -25.21 -12.61
CA SER A 40 -5.70 -24.03 -13.29
C SER A 40 -4.93 -23.17 -12.29
N ASN A 41 -3.68 -22.87 -12.59
CA ASN A 41 -2.95 -21.85 -11.83
C ASN A 41 -3.79 -20.57 -11.79
N PRO A 42 -3.96 -19.94 -10.62
CA PRO A 42 -4.67 -18.66 -10.55
C PRO A 42 -4.01 -17.68 -11.52
N PRO A 43 -4.78 -16.84 -12.24
CA PRO A 43 -4.23 -15.88 -13.17
C PRO A 43 -3.19 -15.04 -12.47
N GLU A 44 -2.00 -14.97 -13.05
CA GLU A 44 -0.91 -14.17 -12.49
C GLU A 44 -1.33 -12.69 -12.55
N LEU A 45 -1.39 -12.05 -11.41
CA LEU A 45 -1.78 -10.64 -11.32
C LEU A 45 -0.77 -9.78 -12.08
N PRO A 46 -1.22 -8.78 -12.84
CA PRO A 46 -0.32 -7.92 -13.59
C PRO A 46 0.68 -7.26 -12.63
N GLN A 47 1.96 -7.31 -12.97
CA GLN A 47 3.01 -6.68 -12.20
C GLN A 47 2.91 -5.16 -12.31
N ILE A 48 2.70 -4.48 -11.18
CA ILE A 48 2.67 -3.03 -11.10
C ILE A 48 4.05 -2.56 -10.64
N ARG A 49 4.88 -2.09 -11.59
CA ARG A 49 6.24 -1.65 -11.30
C ARG A 49 6.26 -0.21 -10.80
N VAL A 50 6.99 0.04 -9.72
CA VAL A 50 7.16 1.37 -9.09
C VAL A 50 8.61 1.58 -8.71
N SER A 51 9.09 2.82 -8.76
CA SER A 51 10.46 3.12 -8.37
C SER A 51 10.66 3.00 -6.85
N VAL A 52 11.78 2.41 -6.46
CA VAL A 52 12.25 2.30 -5.08
C VAL A 52 13.48 3.18 -4.87
N PHE A 53 13.53 3.86 -3.72
CA PHE A 53 14.59 4.77 -3.31
C PHE A 53 15.22 4.27 -2.01
N GLU A 54 16.52 4.49 -1.85
CA GLU A 54 17.27 4.08 -0.65
C GLU A 54 16.65 4.61 0.65
N ASN A 55 16.17 5.84 0.59
CA ASN A 55 15.48 6.51 1.69
C ASN A 55 14.64 7.68 1.16
N TYR A 56 13.96 8.38 2.06
CA TYR A 56 13.08 9.48 1.66
C TYR A 56 13.80 10.77 1.22
N TYR A 57 15.12 10.88 1.40
CA TYR A 57 15.93 11.98 0.85
C TYR A 57 16.51 11.65 -0.53
N ALA A 58 16.62 10.37 -0.86
CA ALA A 58 17.20 9.96 -2.12
C ALA A 58 16.35 10.48 -3.30
N THR A 59 17.02 11.09 -4.27
CA THR A 59 16.41 11.58 -5.50
C THR A 59 16.59 10.63 -6.67
N GLN A 60 17.59 9.75 -6.60
CA GLN A 60 17.86 8.74 -7.62
C GLN A 60 17.24 7.41 -7.18
N PRO A 61 16.48 6.73 -8.06
CA PRO A 61 15.94 5.42 -7.75
C PRO A 61 17.06 4.36 -7.70
N LEU A 62 16.92 3.38 -6.81
CA LEU A 62 17.75 2.17 -6.79
C LEU A 62 17.35 1.18 -7.89
N GLY A 63 16.12 1.28 -8.39
CA GLY A 63 15.49 0.38 -9.35
C GLY A 63 13.98 0.35 -9.15
N ASP A 64 13.36 -0.70 -9.66
CA ASP A 64 11.91 -0.86 -9.59
C ASP A 64 11.53 -2.11 -8.79
N VAL A 65 10.39 -2.03 -8.11
CA VAL A 65 9.80 -3.14 -7.37
C VAL A 65 8.34 -3.34 -7.77
N ASP A 66 7.82 -4.53 -7.54
CA ASP A 66 6.39 -4.79 -7.68
C ASP A 66 5.64 -4.17 -6.49
N LEU A 67 4.64 -3.31 -6.77
CA LEU A 67 3.89 -2.58 -5.76
C LEU A 67 3.16 -3.51 -4.80
N ILE A 68 2.59 -4.60 -5.31
CA ILE A 68 1.83 -5.54 -4.50
C ILE A 68 2.75 -6.32 -3.55
N LYS A 69 3.90 -6.78 -4.07
CA LYS A 69 4.92 -7.43 -3.24
C LYS A 69 5.48 -6.47 -2.18
N TRP A 70 5.65 -5.19 -2.55
CA TRP A 70 6.06 -4.17 -1.58
C TRP A 70 5.05 -3.98 -0.46
N CYS A 71 3.76 -3.84 -0.79
CA CYS A 71 2.71 -3.71 0.23
C CYS A 71 2.61 -4.91 1.18
N LYS A 72 3.03 -6.09 0.74
CA LYS A 72 3.05 -7.34 1.53
C LYS A 72 4.35 -7.58 2.28
N THR A 73 5.41 -6.78 2.02
CA THR A 73 6.73 -7.08 2.58
C THR A 73 6.80 -6.92 4.08
N ALA A 74 7.44 -7.88 4.75
CA ALA A 74 7.80 -7.82 6.17
C ALA A 74 9.30 -7.55 6.39
N LYS A 75 10.05 -7.26 5.31
CA LYS A 75 11.52 -7.14 5.33
C LYS A 75 12.03 -6.12 6.35
N PHE A 76 11.28 -5.05 6.57
CA PHE A 76 11.69 -3.94 7.44
C PHE A 76 10.98 -3.94 8.80
N LYS A 77 10.39 -5.06 9.18
CA LYS A 77 9.62 -5.20 10.42
C LYS A 77 10.41 -4.80 11.65
N GLU A 78 11.63 -5.31 11.79
CA GLU A 78 12.46 -5.07 12.98
C GLU A 78 12.79 -3.58 13.13
N GLN A 79 13.07 -2.89 12.02
CA GLN A 79 13.32 -1.45 12.02
C GLN A 79 12.05 -0.66 12.41
N VAL A 80 10.88 -1.08 11.93
CA VAL A 80 9.60 -0.44 12.28
C VAL A 80 9.28 -0.65 13.76
N ILE A 81 9.52 -1.84 14.30
CA ILE A 81 9.36 -2.12 15.73
C ILE A 81 10.30 -1.22 16.54
N ALA A 82 11.59 -1.22 16.21
CA ALA A 82 12.60 -0.39 16.89
C ALA A 82 12.24 1.10 16.85
N PHE A 83 11.71 1.58 15.71
CA PHE A 83 11.21 2.96 15.58
C PHE A 83 10.07 3.26 16.54
N ARG A 84 9.10 2.35 16.66
CA ARG A 84 7.89 2.55 17.48
C ARG A 84 8.12 2.38 18.97
N THR A 85 9.12 1.59 19.35
CA THR A 85 9.40 1.28 20.76
C THR A 85 10.43 2.21 21.41
N THR A 86 11.28 2.88 20.61
CA THR A 86 12.24 3.83 21.16
C THR A 86 11.63 5.21 21.41
N SER A 87 11.90 5.81 22.57
CA SER A 87 11.58 7.20 22.87
C SER A 87 12.70 8.18 22.42
N ASN A 88 13.87 7.67 22.03
CA ASN A 88 15.01 8.49 21.62
C ASN A 88 14.82 9.02 20.19
N GLU A 89 14.56 10.31 20.07
CA GLU A 89 14.26 10.93 18.77
C GLU A 89 15.46 10.83 17.78
N LYS A 90 16.70 10.92 18.24
CA LYS A 90 17.87 10.74 17.35
C LYS A 90 17.92 9.33 16.76
N VAL A 91 17.56 8.32 17.56
CA VAL A 91 17.48 6.93 17.10
C VAL A 91 16.34 6.78 16.10
N ARG A 92 15.17 7.33 16.38
CA ARG A 92 14.01 7.34 15.45
C ARG A 92 14.39 7.94 14.10
N GLN A 93 14.99 9.12 14.11
CA GLN A 93 15.41 9.80 12.87
C GLN A 93 16.45 8.97 12.10
N ARG A 94 17.40 8.35 12.79
CA ARG A 94 18.38 7.45 12.13
C ARG A 94 17.70 6.26 11.47
N ILE A 95 16.75 5.60 12.15
CA ILE A 95 16.00 4.48 11.58
C ILE A 95 15.24 4.94 10.35
N LYS A 96 14.47 6.05 10.45
CA LYS A 96 13.68 6.59 9.34
C LYS A 96 14.54 6.93 8.11
N ARG A 97 15.75 7.47 8.32
CA ARG A 97 16.69 7.81 7.25
C ARG A 97 17.24 6.59 6.50
N ASN A 98 17.26 5.43 7.14
CA ASN A 98 17.78 4.19 6.58
C ASN A 98 16.68 3.26 6.03
N LEU A 99 15.43 3.70 6.03
CA LEU A 99 14.34 2.93 5.45
C LEU A 99 14.09 3.33 4.01
N PRO A 100 14.00 2.36 3.10
CA PRO A 100 13.65 2.64 1.72
C PRO A 100 12.21 3.08 1.59
N CYS A 101 11.94 3.79 0.51
CA CYS A 101 10.59 4.20 0.14
C CYS A 101 10.33 3.96 -1.35
N ILE A 102 9.06 3.99 -1.72
CA ILE A 102 8.60 3.85 -3.09
C ILE A 102 7.78 5.07 -3.54
N THR A 103 7.60 5.19 -4.83
CA THR A 103 6.67 6.14 -5.45
C THR A 103 5.53 5.36 -6.12
N PRO A 104 4.40 5.12 -5.43
CA PRO A 104 3.30 4.31 -5.96
C PRO A 104 2.73 4.80 -7.29
N SER A 105 2.85 6.11 -7.57
CA SER A 105 2.34 6.73 -8.79
C SER A 105 3.12 6.37 -10.06
N GLY A 106 4.36 5.84 -9.96
CA GLY A 106 5.08 5.55 -11.19
C GLY A 106 6.51 5.11 -11.08
N ILE A 107 7.10 4.99 -12.27
CA ILE A 107 8.54 4.81 -12.50
C ILE A 107 9.15 6.18 -12.78
N PHE A 108 10.26 6.47 -12.10
CA PHE A 108 10.93 7.78 -12.14
C PHE A 108 12.41 7.64 -12.50
N LYS A 109 12.92 8.59 -13.28
CA LYS A 109 14.38 8.82 -13.45
C LYS A 109 14.96 9.54 -12.23
N THR A 110 14.22 10.51 -11.73
CA THR A 110 14.53 11.28 -10.51
C THR A 110 13.24 11.48 -9.73
N ARG A 111 13.32 11.58 -8.40
CA ARG A 111 12.15 11.81 -7.55
C ARG A 111 11.70 13.27 -7.60
N SER A 112 11.20 13.65 -8.75
CA SER A 112 10.67 15.00 -9.06
C SER A 112 9.50 14.86 -10.02
N ARG A 113 8.70 15.91 -10.16
CA ARG A 113 7.59 15.95 -11.12
C ARG A 113 8.05 15.62 -12.54
N ASP A 114 9.12 16.25 -12.98
CA ASP A 114 9.65 16.10 -14.35
C ASP A 114 10.44 14.79 -14.55
N GLY A 115 10.67 14.06 -13.46
CA GLY A 115 11.36 12.76 -13.49
C GLY A 115 10.45 11.56 -13.76
N LEU A 116 9.13 11.74 -13.85
CA LEU A 116 8.18 10.68 -14.14
C LEU A 116 8.42 10.11 -15.55
N VAL A 117 8.63 8.80 -15.62
CA VAL A 117 8.81 8.05 -16.88
C VAL A 117 7.52 7.39 -17.31
N GLN A 118 6.86 6.74 -16.35
CA GLN A 118 5.64 5.98 -16.59
C GLN A 118 4.73 6.07 -15.36
N HIS A 119 3.49 6.50 -15.56
CA HIS A 119 2.48 6.49 -14.51
C HIS A 119 1.86 5.10 -14.35
N THR A 120 1.63 4.67 -13.11
CA THR A 120 1.06 3.34 -12.80
C THR A 120 -0.46 3.31 -12.80
N GLY A 121 -1.12 4.45 -12.78
CA GLY A 121 -2.56 4.55 -12.51
C GLY A 121 -2.91 4.51 -11.01
N PHE A 122 -1.92 4.66 -10.13
CA PHE A 122 -2.15 4.71 -8.68
C PHE A 122 -1.65 6.02 -8.09
N ILE A 123 -2.31 6.45 -7.00
CA ILE A 123 -1.87 7.56 -6.15
C ILE A 123 -1.76 7.08 -4.71
N CYS A 124 -0.92 7.75 -3.94
CA CYS A 124 -0.81 7.54 -2.50
C CYS A 124 -1.34 8.77 -1.76
N ILE A 125 -2.27 8.56 -0.84
CA ILE A 125 -2.77 9.59 0.07
C ILE A 125 -2.19 9.28 1.45
N ASP A 126 -1.50 10.25 2.03
CA ASP A 126 -0.96 10.19 3.39
C ASP A 126 -1.87 10.98 4.34
N ILE A 127 -2.32 10.31 5.40
CA ILE A 127 -3.20 10.89 6.43
C ILE A 127 -2.41 10.98 7.72
N ASP A 128 -1.88 12.15 8.02
CA ASP A 128 -1.10 12.42 9.22
C ASP A 128 -1.99 12.68 10.44
N HIS A 129 -1.61 12.11 11.58
CA HIS A 129 -2.26 12.34 12.86
C HIS A 129 -2.35 13.82 13.25
N LYS A 130 -1.25 14.57 13.07
CA LYS A 130 -1.18 16.00 13.45
C LYS A 130 -2.24 16.86 12.77
N ASP A 131 -2.67 16.48 11.56
CA ASP A 131 -3.63 17.22 10.74
C ASP A 131 -5.07 16.70 10.90
N ASN A 132 -5.25 15.51 11.52
CA ASN A 132 -6.53 14.80 11.58
C ASN A 132 -6.95 14.39 13.01
N GLY A 133 -6.25 14.88 14.03
CA GLY A 133 -6.53 14.55 15.43
C GLY A 133 -5.94 13.22 15.90
N VAL A 134 -6.23 12.84 17.14
CA VAL A 134 -5.66 11.62 17.76
C VAL A 134 -6.37 10.39 17.23
N PHE A 135 -5.59 9.46 16.67
CA PHE A 135 -6.09 8.16 16.24
C PHE A 135 -6.08 7.19 17.44
N GLY A 136 -7.26 6.88 17.95
CA GLY A 136 -7.43 5.83 18.95
C GLY A 136 -7.53 4.43 18.32
N PRO A 137 -7.78 3.40 19.15
CA PRO A 137 -7.96 2.01 18.67
C PRO A 137 -9.03 1.86 17.59
N GLU A 138 -10.06 2.71 17.61
CA GLU A 138 -11.13 2.75 16.60
C GLU A 138 -10.64 3.10 15.19
N TRP A 139 -9.45 3.63 15.07
CA TRP A 139 -8.83 3.95 13.78
C TRP A 139 -8.67 2.71 12.88
N PHE A 140 -8.35 1.57 13.47
CA PHE A 140 -8.27 0.31 12.71
C PHE A 140 -9.61 -0.10 12.14
N GLU A 141 -10.68 0.09 12.91
CA GLU A 141 -12.03 -0.20 12.43
C GLU A 141 -12.45 0.80 11.35
N LYS A 142 -12.12 2.09 11.51
CA LYS A 142 -12.31 3.08 10.45
C LYS A 142 -11.52 2.72 9.18
N LYS A 143 -10.29 2.21 9.32
CA LYS A 143 -9.51 1.71 8.18
C LYS A 143 -10.24 0.59 7.44
N LYS A 144 -10.79 -0.38 8.15
CA LYS A 144 -11.61 -1.45 7.56
C LYS A 144 -12.85 -0.91 6.86
N LEU A 145 -13.50 0.08 7.46
CA LEU A 145 -14.67 0.73 6.87
C LEU A 145 -14.32 1.43 5.56
N VAL A 146 -13.26 2.24 5.55
CA VAL A 146 -12.76 2.91 4.34
C VAL A 146 -12.43 1.88 3.25
N ALA A 147 -11.83 0.76 3.63
CA ALA A 147 -11.50 -0.31 2.70
C ALA A 147 -12.73 -0.94 2.02
N LYS A 148 -13.82 -1.08 2.78
CA LYS A 148 -15.09 -1.61 2.24
C LYS A 148 -15.83 -0.60 1.36
N THR A 149 -15.59 0.69 1.56
CA THR A 149 -16.32 1.78 0.88
C THR A 149 -15.75 2.11 -0.50
N PHE A 150 -14.43 1.89 -0.72
CA PHE A 150 -13.76 2.29 -1.95
C PHE A 150 -13.26 1.09 -2.76
N ASP A 151 -13.92 0.78 -3.85
CA ASP A 151 -13.49 -0.28 -4.78
C ASP A 151 -12.12 0.00 -5.42
N SER A 152 -11.73 1.27 -5.51
CA SER A 152 -10.44 1.70 -6.06
C SER A 152 -9.27 1.60 -5.08
N LEU A 153 -9.52 1.29 -3.78
CA LEU A 153 -8.47 1.14 -2.78
C LEU A 153 -7.69 -0.16 -3.00
N LEU A 154 -6.40 -0.04 -3.30
CA LEU A 154 -5.47 -1.16 -3.43
C LEU A 154 -4.90 -1.58 -2.08
N CYS A 155 -4.42 -0.61 -1.30
CA CYS A 155 -3.70 -0.87 -0.06
C CYS A 155 -3.99 0.22 0.97
N ALA A 156 -4.19 -0.20 2.23
CA ALA A 156 -4.24 0.68 3.37
C ALA A 156 -3.24 0.18 4.42
N SER A 157 -2.33 1.04 4.86
CA SER A 157 -1.32 0.67 5.85
C SER A 157 -1.01 1.81 6.80
N MET A 158 -0.49 1.46 7.98
CA MET A 158 -0.02 2.46 8.94
C MET A 158 1.32 3.02 8.50
N SER A 159 1.53 4.32 8.76
CA SER A 159 2.83 4.95 8.65
C SER A 159 3.84 4.30 9.60
N ILE A 160 5.13 4.54 9.36
CA ILE A 160 6.21 4.00 10.23
C ILE A 160 6.00 4.38 11.69
N SER A 161 5.50 5.58 11.98
CA SER A 161 5.25 6.05 13.34
C SER A 161 4.09 5.33 14.04
N GLY A 162 3.22 4.67 13.28
CA GLY A 162 1.98 4.13 13.79
C GLY A 162 0.88 5.17 14.02
N ASN A 163 1.16 6.45 13.74
CA ASN A 163 0.26 7.58 14.02
C ASN A 163 -0.35 8.18 12.74
N GLY A 164 -0.26 7.51 11.62
CA GLY A 164 -0.83 7.93 10.35
C GLY A 164 -1.20 6.73 9.50
N LEU A 165 -1.94 6.99 8.43
CA LEU A 165 -2.30 6.02 7.41
C LEU A 165 -1.79 6.48 6.07
N TYR A 166 -1.32 5.56 5.26
CA TYR A 166 -1.22 5.78 3.83
C TYR A 166 -2.18 4.84 3.08
N LEU A 167 -2.81 5.40 2.07
CA LEU A 167 -3.82 4.73 1.26
C LEU A 167 -3.37 4.80 -0.20
N ILE A 168 -3.35 3.66 -0.89
CA ILE A 168 -3.01 3.61 -2.30
C ILE A 168 -4.28 3.33 -3.09
N PHE A 169 -4.67 4.28 -3.94
CA PHE A 169 -5.86 4.21 -4.77
C PHE A 169 -5.52 4.09 -6.24
N ARG A 170 -6.31 3.31 -6.96
CA ARG A 170 -6.36 3.37 -8.42
C ARG A 170 -7.12 4.62 -8.85
N ILE A 171 -6.63 5.33 -9.86
CA ILE A 171 -7.29 6.50 -10.45
C ILE A 171 -7.79 6.18 -11.86
N ALA A 172 -8.91 6.81 -12.25
CA ALA A 172 -9.53 6.56 -13.54
C ALA A 172 -8.77 7.18 -14.71
N HIS A 173 -8.13 8.35 -14.48
CA HIS A 173 -7.47 9.15 -15.51
C HIS A 173 -6.03 9.48 -15.11
N PRO A 174 -5.08 8.52 -15.24
CA PRO A 174 -3.69 8.74 -14.86
C PRO A 174 -2.97 9.77 -15.71
N ASP A 175 -3.45 10.01 -16.92
CA ASP A 175 -2.98 11.03 -17.87
C ASP A 175 -3.27 12.47 -17.41
N MET A 176 -4.21 12.64 -16.50
CA MET A 176 -4.60 13.95 -15.94
C MET A 176 -3.95 14.26 -14.59
N HIS A 177 -3.12 13.35 -14.06
CA HIS A 177 -2.53 13.48 -12.74
C HIS A 177 -1.17 14.20 -12.74
#